data_272fc29bd5a306f9ca3c00026b3ad04e
#
_entry.id   272fc29bd5a306f9ca3c00026b3ad04e
#
_cell.length_a   1.000
_cell.length_b   1.000
_cell.length_c   1.000
_cell.angle_alpha   90.00
_cell.angle_beta   90.00
_cell.angle_gamma   90.00
#
_symmetry.space_group_name_H-M   'P 1'
#
loop_
_entity.id
_entity.type
_entity.pdbx_description
1 polymer ?
#
loop_
_entity_poly.entity_id
_entity_poly.type
_entity_poly.pdbx_seq_one_letter_code
_entity_poly.pdbx_strand_id
1 'polypeptide(L)'
;MNENLIGYNGKIAYVNLTDQTVDVKDIDPQIAKDYLGGTGLSAKITYDLLSESDYETLKNDPYSAINPLIFATGPVTGTNRPSSGRYSVTAISPLTGIWGEGTSGGYFPISLRNCGFDAIVITGKSINPKYLYIHDEIIEIKDADEIWGKDTYETQSYLKEKINNDKIRVAAIGIAGENLVNYAGILNDEGRAIGRSGMGAIMGSKNLKAIAIHGTKRIKIADNTIGKQLLKENEDVIQKDLLKTLTSFLFTLYGTNCYLDMGMALGDTPGYYFTRNEFFADKLTGKTLREEYPVFDYGCWGCTKKCGKTTIIEHEGKEIKVDGPEYESVAAFGPLCGLFDSKKVLLSNHMCNIYGFDTISSGISIAFLIYLVENNLGIENIKPHLKDTDIENIKWGNGDLILRLIDKIAKREDIGNILADGVRAMAKEFRVDPELAAHVKGLEIPMHDPRAFAGQALSYMTCYMGANHEKCDWYGAELLLFKFPKIRVKPGDRITIKGREKGVIGLQDLRAIDDSAVNCNILNPPLEHIIKYINAATGFNYNKKTLMLVGERINNLKRLISCKLGITKEDDRLPKHNLKVLKSGKTEGVKLDLEGSLETYYKIRGWDWETGWPSKEKLEELNIL
;
A
#
# COMPACT_ATOMS: atom_id res chain seq x y z
N MET A 1 -28.00 20.02 -6.05
CA MET A 1 -26.60 19.88 -6.54
C MET A 1 -25.86 21.14 -6.14
N ASN A 2 -24.81 21.00 -5.37
CA ASN A 2 -23.91 22.11 -5.07
C ASN A 2 -23.20 22.49 -6.38
N GLU A 3 -23.76 23.47 -7.11
CA GLU A 3 -23.25 23.91 -8.42
C GLU A 3 -21.78 24.42 -8.39
N ASN A 4 -21.17 24.47 -7.21
CA ASN A 4 -19.89 25.12 -6.95
C ASN A 4 -18.69 24.18 -6.75
N LEU A 5 -18.87 22.84 -6.70
CA LEU A 5 -17.75 21.92 -6.46
C LEU A 5 -17.29 21.25 -7.78
N ILE A 6 -16.51 22.00 -8.57
CA ILE A 6 -15.93 21.52 -9.82
C ILE A 6 -14.82 20.49 -9.52
N GLY A 7 -14.71 19.46 -10.33
CA GLY A 7 -13.70 18.41 -10.17
C GLY A 7 -14.11 17.29 -9.21
N TYR A 8 -15.34 17.31 -8.71
CA TYR A 8 -15.92 16.30 -7.84
C TYR A 8 -17.33 15.92 -8.29
N ASN A 9 -17.82 14.78 -7.83
CA ASN A 9 -19.25 14.43 -7.89
C ASN A 9 -20.05 15.19 -6.82
N GLY A 10 -19.38 15.58 -5.74
CA GLY A 10 -19.96 16.29 -4.60
C GLY A 10 -20.76 15.39 -3.66
N LYS A 11 -20.65 14.06 -3.76
CA LYS A 11 -21.47 13.09 -3.00
C LYS A 11 -20.64 11.99 -2.35
N ILE A 12 -21.03 11.62 -1.13
CA ILE A 12 -20.54 10.45 -0.38
C ILE A 12 -21.72 9.50 -0.16
N ALA A 13 -21.56 8.23 -0.53
CA ALA A 13 -22.51 7.18 -0.21
C ALA A 13 -22.12 6.46 1.09
N TYR A 14 -23.07 6.30 2.01
CA TYR A 14 -22.93 5.53 3.25
C TYR A 14 -23.76 4.26 3.14
N VAL A 15 -23.10 3.11 3.14
CA VAL A 15 -23.72 1.79 3.03
C VAL A 15 -23.61 1.10 4.37
N ASN A 16 -24.74 0.77 5.00
CA ASN A 16 -24.78 -0.06 6.21
C ASN A 16 -25.22 -1.48 5.84
N LEU A 17 -24.32 -2.44 5.97
CA LEU A 17 -24.57 -3.84 5.59
C LEU A 17 -25.44 -4.58 6.62
N THR A 18 -25.52 -4.11 7.87
CA THR A 18 -26.40 -4.72 8.89
C THR A 18 -27.86 -4.43 8.58
N ASP A 19 -28.16 -3.15 8.30
CA ASP A 19 -29.52 -2.68 8.04
C ASP A 19 -29.89 -2.74 6.56
N GLN A 20 -28.90 -3.04 5.70
CA GLN A 20 -28.99 -3.04 4.24
C GLN A 20 -29.54 -1.70 3.68
N THR A 21 -29.05 -0.59 4.23
CA THR A 21 -29.44 0.76 3.85
C THR A 21 -28.33 1.49 3.12
N VAL A 22 -28.73 2.43 2.26
CA VAL A 22 -27.82 3.34 1.55
C VAL A 22 -28.32 4.77 1.79
N ASP A 23 -27.47 5.61 2.36
CA ASP A 23 -27.70 7.04 2.54
C ASP A 23 -26.66 7.83 1.74
N VAL A 24 -27.04 8.98 1.17
CA VAL A 24 -26.17 9.81 0.36
C VAL A 24 -26.11 11.22 0.92
N LYS A 25 -24.90 11.71 1.18
CA LYS A 25 -24.67 13.07 1.69
C LYS A 25 -23.81 13.87 0.73
N ASP A 26 -24.07 15.18 0.69
CA ASP A 26 -23.22 16.12 -0.05
C ASP A 26 -21.88 16.34 0.67
N ILE A 27 -20.81 16.57 -0.10
CA ILE A 27 -19.50 16.97 0.43
C ILE A 27 -19.50 18.48 0.66
N ASP A 28 -19.04 18.88 1.84
CA ASP A 28 -18.72 20.29 2.10
C ASP A 28 -17.54 20.72 1.21
N PRO A 29 -17.69 21.78 0.40
CA PRO A 29 -16.63 22.29 -0.46
C PRO A 29 -15.33 22.66 0.29
N GLN A 30 -15.41 23.06 1.55
CA GLN A 30 -14.24 23.36 2.36
C GLN A 30 -13.49 22.08 2.73
N ILE A 31 -14.19 20.98 3.06
CA ILE A 31 -13.58 19.66 3.29
C ILE A 31 -12.88 19.17 2.03
N ALA A 32 -13.51 19.31 0.85
CA ALA A 32 -12.88 18.95 -0.42
C ALA A 32 -11.59 19.76 -0.67
N LYS A 33 -11.57 21.03 -0.30
CA LYS A 33 -10.40 21.91 -0.41
C LYS A 33 -9.33 21.58 0.62
N ASP A 34 -9.68 21.24 1.85
CA ASP A 34 -8.72 21.01 2.94
C ASP A 34 -8.12 19.60 2.93
N TYR A 35 -8.80 18.60 2.33
CA TYR A 35 -8.42 17.18 2.34
C TYR A 35 -8.32 16.56 0.95
N LEU A 36 -8.59 17.29 -0.12
CA LEU A 36 -8.59 16.87 -1.52
C LEU A 36 -9.58 15.73 -1.83
N GLY A 37 -9.28 14.51 -1.53
CA GLY A 37 -10.03 13.30 -1.86
C GLY A 37 -9.28 12.07 -1.31
N GLY A 38 -9.47 10.93 -1.94
CA GLY A 38 -8.70 9.73 -1.63
C GLY A 38 -8.49 9.48 -0.14
N THR A 39 -7.25 9.26 0.27
CA THR A 39 -6.94 8.96 1.68
C THR A 39 -7.12 10.16 2.62
N GLY A 40 -7.00 11.40 2.12
CA GLY A 40 -7.22 12.60 2.94
C GLY A 40 -8.69 12.79 3.31
N LEU A 41 -9.60 12.71 2.32
CA LEU A 41 -11.03 12.75 2.56
C LEU A 41 -11.49 11.59 3.45
N SER A 42 -10.95 10.39 3.21
CA SER A 42 -11.26 9.21 4.03
C SER A 42 -10.82 9.40 5.48
N ALA A 43 -9.66 10.01 5.74
CA ALA A 43 -9.20 10.30 7.10
C ALA A 43 -10.15 11.30 7.81
N LYS A 44 -10.61 12.35 7.10
CA LYS A 44 -11.57 13.29 7.66
C LYS A 44 -12.92 12.62 7.95
N ILE A 45 -13.44 11.82 7.03
CA ILE A 45 -14.69 11.05 7.23
C ILE A 45 -14.56 10.12 8.45
N THR A 46 -13.45 9.38 8.57
CA THR A 46 -13.21 8.48 9.71
C THR A 46 -13.17 9.23 11.02
N TYR A 47 -12.44 10.35 11.06
CA TYR A 47 -12.31 11.19 12.26
C TYR A 47 -13.65 11.77 12.72
N ASP A 48 -14.49 12.22 11.77
CA ASP A 48 -15.80 12.79 12.06
C ASP A 48 -16.87 11.74 12.42
N LEU A 49 -16.70 10.51 11.91
CA LEU A 49 -17.65 9.41 12.11
C LEU A 49 -17.47 8.73 13.45
N LEU A 50 -16.23 8.58 13.93
CA LEU A 50 -15.90 7.79 15.11
C LEU A 50 -15.91 8.64 16.39
N SER A 51 -16.68 8.20 17.38
CA SER A 51 -16.64 8.73 18.74
C SER A 51 -15.42 8.18 19.53
N GLU A 52 -15.13 8.74 20.70
CA GLU A 52 -14.06 8.22 21.57
C GLU A 52 -14.33 6.76 21.98
N SER A 53 -15.58 6.37 22.24
CA SER A 53 -15.96 4.99 22.53
C SER A 53 -15.77 4.05 21.33
N ASP A 54 -15.92 4.55 20.11
CA ASP A 54 -15.66 3.77 18.90
C ASP A 54 -14.17 3.51 18.71
N TYR A 55 -13.31 4.49 19.01
CA TYR A 55 -11.86 4.28 19.02
C TYR A 55 -11.44 3.22 20.03
N GLU A 56 -12.00 3.20 21.24
CA GLU A 56 -11.71 2.15 22.23
C GLU A 56 -12.22 0.77 21.78
N THR A 57 -13.35 0.71 21.11
CA THR A 57 -13.85 -0.54 20.52
C THR A 57 -12.90 -1.05 19.44
N LEU A 58 -12.49 -0.18 18.51
CA LEU A 58 -11.64 -0.55 17.37
C LEU A 58 -10.20 -0.89 17.78
N LYS A 59 -9.70 -0.29 18.85
CA LYS A 59 -8.41 -0.62 19.45
C LYS A 59 -8.36 -2.07 19.93
N ASN A 60 -9.49 -2.59 20.44
CA ASN A 60 -9.61 -3.96 20.93
C ASN A 60 -10.06 -4.95 19.84
N ASP A 61 -10.89 -4.51 18.91
CA ASP A 61 -11.43 -5.31 17.81
C ASP A 61 -11.52 -4.52 16.50
N PRO A 62 -10.47 -4.51 15.67
CA PRO A 62 -10.52 -3.89 14.35
C PRO A 62 -11.55 -4.52 13.40
N TYR A 63 -12.02 -5.74 13.66
CA TYR A 63 -13.05 -6.41 12.87
C TYR A 63 -14.48 -6.01 13.24
N SER A 64 -14.64 -5.15 14.23
CA SER A 64 -15.94 -4.62 14.62
C SER A 64 -16.70 -4.02 13.43
N ALA A 65 -18.01 -4.24 13.41
CA ALA A 65 -18.91 -3.76 12.38
C ALA A 65 -18.85 -2.21 12.19
N ILE A 66 -18.48 -1.47 13.24
CA ILE A 66 -18.35 0.00 13.20
C ILE A 66 -17.13 0.48 12.40
N ASN A 67 -16.10 -0.36 12.17
CA ASN A 67 -14.92 0.02 11.40
C ASN A 67 -15.32 0.46 9.98
N PRO A 68 -15.12 1.73 9.59
CA PRO A 68 -15.52 2.19 8.27
C PRO A 68 -14.52 1.72 7.21
N LEU A 69 -14.96 0.92 6.25
CA LEU A 69 -14.21 0.60 5.05
C LEU A 69 -14.57 1.61 3.96
N ILE A 70 -13.61 2.47 3.56
CA ILE A 70 -13.90 3.60 2.68
C ILE A 70 -13.16 3.46 1.36
N PHE A 71 -13.92 3.40 0.26
CA PHE A 71 -13.42 3.49 -1.11
C PHE A 71 -13.54 4.93 -1.57
N ALA A 72 -12.44 5.57 -2.00
CA ALA A 72 -12.48 6.97 -2.39
C ALA A 72 -11.67 7.26 -3.65
N THR A 73 -12.14 8.22 -4.44
CA THR A 73 -11.44 8.81 -5.58
C THR A 73 -10.91 10.19 -5.24
N GLY A 74 -10.02 10.72 -6.07
CA GLY A 74 -9.51 12.07 -5.89
C GLY A 74 -9.89 12.99 -7.06
N PRO A 75 -9.60 14.28 -6.95
CA PRO A 75 -10.03 15.27 -7.94
C PRO A 75 -9.41 15.04 -9.33
N VAL A 76 -8.28 14.33 -9.42
CA VAL A 76 -7.63 14.05 -10.70
C VAL A 76 -7.96 12.68 -11.27
N THR A 77 -8.68 11.80 -10.54
CA THR A 77 -9.07 10.48 -11.04
C THR A 77 -9.87 10.61 -12.33
N GLY A 78 -9.48 9.89 -13.37
CA GLY A 78 -10.20 9.87 -14.65
C GLY A 78 -10.10 11.15 -15.48
N THR A 79 -9.23 12.09 -15.09
CA THR A 79 -8.92 13.29 -15.92
C THR A 79 -7.92 12.95 -17.01
N ASN A 80 -7.68 13.87 -17.94
CA ASN A 80 -6.68 13.72 -19.01
C ASN A 80 -5.22 13.76 -18.52
N ARG A 81 -5.00 13.67 -17.21
CA ARG A 81 -3.68 13.62 -16.61
C ARG A 81 -3.09 12.21 -16.68
N PRO A 82 -1.81 12.04 -17.03
CA PRO A 82 -1.11 10.77 -16.84
C PRO A 82 -1.13 10.34 -15.38
N SER A 83 -1.18 9.03 -15.13
CA SER A 83 -1.17 8.43 -13.77
C SER A 83 -2.37 8.78 -12.87
N SER A 84 -3.49 9.24 -13.44
CA SER A 84 -4.73 9.57 -12.71
C SER A 84 -5.73 8.40 -12.60
N GLY A 85 -5.32 7.21 -12.98
CA GLY A 85 -6.16 5.99 -12.91
C GLY A 85 -5.99 5.25 -11.59
N ARG A 86 -6.19 5.91 -10.43
CA ARG A 86 -6.11 5.27 -9.10
C ARG A 86 -7.30 5.63 -8.22
N TYR A 87 -7.52 4.80 -7.18
CA TYR A 87 -8.43 5.01 -6.06
C TYR A 87 -7.76 4.57 -4.77
N SER A 88 -8.31 4.93 -3.63
CA SER A 88 -7.85 4.51 -2.31
C SER A 88 -8.87 3.67 -1.59
N VAL A 89 -8.40 2.79 -0.70
CA VAL A 89 -9.22 2.12 0.33
C VAL A 89 -8.57 2.31 1.67
N THR A 90 -9.38 2.63 2.68
CA THR A 90 -8.92 2.91 4.06
C THR A 90 -9.83 2.26 5.08
N ALA A 91 -9.26 1.87 6.22
CA ALA A 91 -9.96 1.43 7.43
C ALA A 91 -8.99 1.43 8.61
N ILE A 92 -9.44 1.08 9.81
CA ILE A 92 -8.53 0.68 10.88
C ILE A 92 -8.03 -0.72 10.57
N SER A 93 -6.72 -0.88 10.50
CA SER A 93 -6.04 -2.11 10.04
C SER A 93 -6.13 -3.24 11.07
N PRO A 94 -6.46 -4.47 10.69
CA PRO A 94 -6.45 -5.61 11.61
C PRO A 94 -5.02 -6.09 11.92
N LEU A 95 -4.06 -5.81 11.04
CA LEU A 95 -2.65 -6.17 11.22
C LEU A 95 -1.95 -5.26 12.24
N THR A 96 -2.23 -3.96 12.15
CA THR A 96 -1.53 -2.95 12.96
C THR A 96 -2.34 -2.47 14.16
N GLY A 97 -3.67 -2.52 14.08
CA GLY A 97 -4.60 -1.93 15.07
C GLY A 97 -4.78 -0.41 14.92
N ILE A 98 -4.18 0.20 13.89
CA ILE A 98 -4.19 1.65 13.67
C ILE A 98 -4.65 2.01 12.25
N TRP A 99 -4.57 3.28 11.86
CA TRP A 99 -4.92 3.71 10.51
C TRP A 99 -4.22 2.88 9.45
N GLY A 100 -5.01 2.30 8.54
CA GLY A 100 -4.56 1.55 7.38
C GLY A 100 -5.08 2.15 6.07
N GLU A 101 -4.25 2.14 5.04
CA GLU A 101 -4.62 2.62 3.72
C GLU A 101 -3.83 1.95 2.61
N GLY A 102 -4.42 1.89 1.43
CA GLY A 102 -3.77 1.49 0.20
C GLY A 102 -4.35 2.23 -1.00
N THR A 103 -3.58 2.31 -2.08
CA THR A 103 -4.05 2.84 -3.36
C THR A 103 -3.83 1.82 -4.46
N SER A 104 -4.81 1.65 -5.36
CA SER A 104 -4.71 0.74 -6.50
C SER A 104 -4.97 1.45 -7.81
N GLY A 105 -4.36 0.94 -8.88
CA GLY A 105 -4.53 1.42 -10.25
C GLY A 105 -5.56 0.61 -11.04
N GLY A 106 -5.44 0.67 -12.37
CA GLY A 106 -6.28 -0.11 -13.29
C GLY A 106 -7.36 0.72 -13.98
N TYR A 107 -8.50 0.11 -14.23
CA TYR A 107 -9.70 0.70 -14.86
C TYR A 107 -10.85 0.84 -13.86
N PHE A 108 -10.85 0.08 -12.77
CA PHE A 108 -11.83 0.19 -11.69
C PHE A 108 -11.96 1.62 -11.14
N PRO A 109 -10.87 2.39 -10.92
CA PRO A 109 -10.95 3.76 -10.41
C PRO A 109 -11.84 4.68 -11.25
N ILE A 110 -11.79 4.52 -12.57
CA ILE A 110 -12.56 5.36 -13.50
C ILE A 110 -14.05 5.04 -13.40
N SER A 111 -14.39 3.74 -13.34
CA SER A 111 -15.76 3.31 -13.15
C SER A 111 -16.31 3.78 -11.81
N LEU A 112 -15.51 3.71 -10.73
CA LEU A 112 -15.88 4.23 -9.41
C LEU A 112 -16.16 5.73 -9.46
N ARG A 113 -15.27 6.50 -10.08
CA ARG A 113 -15.44 7.96 -10.26
C ARG A 113 -16.71 8.28 -11.04
N ASN A 114 -16.96 7.52 -12.12
CA ASN A 114 -18.09 7.75 -13.01
C ASN A 114 -19.43 7.24 -12.45
N CYS A 115 -19.45 6.54 -11.30
CA CYS A 115 -20.68 6.17 -10.59
C CYS A 115 -21.37 7.35 -9.89
N GLY A 116 -20.74 8.51 -9.80
CA GLY A 116 -21.38 9.69 -9.22
C GLY A 116 -21.10 9.89 -7.73
N PHE A 117 -20.12 9.18 -7.17
CA PHE A 117 -19.66 9.33 -5.79
C PHE A 117 -18.17 9.65 -5.75
N ASP A 118 -17.75 10.46 -4.78
CA ASP A 118 -16.33 10.70 -4.50
C ASP A 118 -15.81 9.72 -3.45
N ALA A 119 -16.69 9.24 -2.57
CA ALA A 119 -16.40 8.18 -1.62
C ALA A 119 -17.60 7.27 -1.37
N ILE A 120 -17.33 6.00 -1.03
CA ILE A 120 -18.29 5.01 -0.55
C ILE A 120 -17.80 4.53 0.80
N VAL A 121 -18.57 4.80 1.85
CA VAL A 121 -18.31 4.42 3.24
C VAL A 121 -19.14 3.20 3.59
N ILE A 122 -18.49 2.10 3.94
CA ILE A 122 -19.16 0.82 4.21
C ILE A 122 -18.98 0.48 5.70
N THR A 123 -20.07 0.44 6.42
CA THR A 123 -20.15 0.03 7.83
C THR A 123 -21.12 -1.14 7.99
N GLY A 124 -21.27 -1.62 9.22
CA GLY A 124 -22.10 -2.78 9.48
C GLY A 124 -21.46 -4.09 9.03
N LYS A 125 -22.18 -5.18 9.25
CA LYS A 125 -21.84 -6.56 8.86
C LYS A 125 -23.10 -7.27 8.41
N SER A 126 -23.08 -7.85 7.22
CA SER A 126 -24.17 -8.69 6.75
C SER A 126 -24.15 -10.06 7.44
N ILE A 127 -25.32 -10.68 7.58
CA ILE A 127 -25.44 -12.07 8.10
C ILE A 127 -24.89 -13.05 7.05
N ASN A 128 -25.27 -12.88 5.78
CA ASN A 128 -24.83 -13.72 4.68
C ASN A 128 -23.86 -12.96 3.77
N PRO A 129 -23.05 -13.66 2.97
CA PRO A 129 -22.17 -13.02 1.98
C PRO A 129 -22.92 -12.10 1.03
N LYS A 130 -22.36 -10.91 0.80
CA LYS A 130 -22.91 -9.89 -0.11
C LYS A 130 -21.85 -9.38 -1.08
N TYR A 131 -22.32 -8.79 -2.18
CA TYR A 131 -21.54 -7.89 -3.01
C TYR A 131 -22.33 -6.62 -3.30
N LEU A 132 -21.64 -5.51 -3.52
CA LEU A 132 -22.28 -4.29 -3.98
C LEU A 132 -22.29 -4.28 -5.52
N TYR A 133 -23.45 -4.05 -6.09
CA TYR A 133 -23.57 -3.70 -7.51
C TYR A 133 -23.89 -2.23 -7.64
N ILE A 134 -22.96 -1.48 -8.25
CA ILE A 134 -23.08 -0.02 -8.37
C ILE A 134 -23.15 0.34 -9.85
N HIS A 135 -24.25 0.93 -10.24
CA HIS A 135 -24.43 1.45 -11.59
C HIS A 135 -24.93 2.90 -11.52
N ASP A 136 -24.08 3.81 -11.98
CA ASP A 136 -24.26 5.24 -11.79
C ASP A 136 -24.54 5.56 -10.30
N GLU A 137 -25.54 6.36 -9.94
CA GLU A 137 -25.84 6.71 -8.54
C GLU A 137 -26.68 5.67 -7.79
N ILE A 138 -26.85 4.47 -8.33
CA ILE A 138 -27.64 3.39 -7.72
C ILE A 138 -26.68 2.36 -7.11
N ILE A 139 -26.86 2.06 -5.83
CA ILE A 139 -26.14 1.02 -5.09
C ILE A 139 -27.14 -0.06 -4.67
N GLU A 140 -26.92 -1.28 -5.16
CA GLU A 140 -27.69 -2.46 -4.80
C GLU A 140 -26.83 -3.42 -3.99
N ILE A 141 -27.37 -3.96 -2.89
CA ILE A 141 -26.74 -4.98 -2.06
C ILE A 141 -27.29 -6.34 -2.53
N LYS A 142 -26.43 -7.18 -3.10
CA LYS A 142 -26.77 -8.46 -3.72
C LYS A 142 -26.16 -9.62 -2.94
N ASP A 143 -26.80 -10.80 -3.03
CA ASP A 143 -26.27 -12.05 -2.44
C ASP A 143 -25.03 -12.53 -3.18
N ALA A 144 -24.03 -13.00 -2.41
CA ALA A 144 -22.73 -13.44 -2.90
C ALA A 144 -22.42 -14.92 -2.61
N ASP A 145 -23.42 -15.72 -2.22
CA ASP A 145 -23.22 -17.13 -1.87
C ASP A 145 -22.53 -17.94 -2.98
N GLU A 146 -22.86 -17.66 -4.26
CA GLU A 146 -22.29 -18.36 -5.42
C GLU A 146 -20.81 -18.02 -5.69
N ILE A 147 -20.31 -16.93 -5.11
CA ILE A 147 -18.93 -16.45 -5.29
C ILE A 147 -18.10 -16.48 -4.01
N TRP A 148 -18.71 -16.78 -2.88
CA TRP A 148 -17.97 -17.03 -1.63
C TRP A 148 -17.16 -18.32 -1.78
N GLY A 149 -15.89 -18.30 -1.37
CA GLY A 149 -14.95 -19.40 -1.57
C GLY A 149 -14.20 -19.37 -2.91
N LYS A 150 -14.61 -18.54 -3.89
CA LYS A 150 -13.87 -18.35 -5.14
C LYS A 150 -12.67 -17.44 -4.93
N ASP A 151 -11.64 -17.65 -5.74
CA ASP A 151 -10.48 -16.77 -5.77
C ASP A 151 -10.82 -15.38 -6.35
N THR A 152 -9.84 -14.46 -6.33
CA THR A 152 -10.06 -13.08 -6.79
C THR A 152 -10.35 -12.99 -8.28
N TYR A 153 -9.70 -13.82 -9.12
CA TYR A 153 -9.86 -13.82 -10.58
C TYR A 153 -11.17 -14.48 -11.01
N GLU A 154 -11.49 -15.62 -10.38
CA GLU A 154 -12.76 -16.30 -10.58
C GLU A 154 -13.95 -15.41 -10.21
N THR A 155 -13.86 -14.69 -9.06
CA THR A 155 -14.88 -13.75 -8.60
C THR A 155 -15.09 -12.62 -9.61
N GLN A 156 -14.01 -12.02 -10.12
CA GLN A 156 -14.09 -10.94 -11.09
C GLN A 156 -14.70 -11.42 -12.41
N SER A 157 -14.29 -12.60 -12.89
CA SER A 157 -14.78 -13.18 -14.14
C SER A 157 -16.26 -13.55 -14.04
N TYR A 158 -16.65 -14.23 -12.94
CA TYR A 158 -18.02 -14.62 -12.67
C TYR A 158 -18.98 -13.42 -12.66
N LEU A 159 -18.63 -12.33 -11.95
CA LEU A 159 -19.49 -11.16 -11.86
C LEU A 159 -19.61 -10.42 -13.21
N LYS A 160 -18.55 -10.38 -14.01
CA LYS A 160 -18.61 -9.82 -15.38
C LYS A 160 -19.60 -10.61 -16.25
N GLU A 161 -19.53 -11.93 -16.20
CA GLU A 161 -20.42 -12.82 -16.94
C GLU A 161 -21.88 -12.72 -16.44
N LYS A 162 -22.10 -12.84 -15.11
CA LYS A 162 -23.43 -12.80 -14.49
C LYS A 162 -24.18 -11.49 -14.78
N ILE A 163 -23.49 -10.36 -14.73
CA ILE A 163 -24.07 -9.03 -15.00
C ILE A 163 -24.22 -8.81 -16.52
N ASN A 164 -23.56 -9.60 -17.33
CA ASN A 164 -23.57 -9.54 -18.80
C ASN A 164 -23.26 -8.13 -19.34
N ASN A 165 -22.18 -7.50 -18.80
CA ASN A 165 -21.74 -6.18 -19.22
C ASN A 165 -20.21 -6.11 -19.23
N ASP A 166 -19.58 -6.06 -20.39
CA ASP A 166 -18.13 -6.02 -20.57
C ASP A 166 -17.44 -4.80 -19.94
N LYS A 167 -18.23 -3.75 -19.66
CA LYS A 167 -17.72 -2.53 -19.03
C LYS A 167 -17.69 -2.62 -17.51
N ILE A 168 -18.25 -3.67 -16.91
CA ILE A 168 -18.19 -3.89 -15.45
C ILE A 168 -16.72 -4.00 -15.01
N ARG A 169 -16.42 -3.31 -13.92
CA ARG A 169 -15.16 -3.46 -13.18
C ARG A 169 -15.46 -4.01 -11.80
N VAL A 170 -14.60 -4.89 -11.33
CA VAL A 170 -14.81 -5.60 -10.07
C VAL A 170 -13.58 -5.43 -9.20
N ALA A 171 -13.79 -5.05 -7.94
CA ALA A 171 -12.83 -5.17 -6.86
C ALA A 171 -13.32 -6.27 -5.91
N ALA A 172 -12.47 -7.25 -5.60
CA ALA A 172 -12.87 -8.45 -4.86
C ALA A 172 -11.80 -8.88 -3.85
N ILE A 173 -12.24 -9.56 -2.81
CA ILE A 173 -11.39 -10.35 -1.93
C ILE A 173 -11.33 -11.79 -2.40
N GLY A 174 -10.19 -12.46 -2.12
CA GLY A 174 -10.05 -13.91 -2.25
C GLY A 174 -10.31 -14.63 -0.93
N ILE A 175 -9.94 -15.90 -0.91
CA ILE A 175 -10.06 -16.80 0.25
C ILE A 175 -9.36 -16.21 1.50
N ALA A 176 -8.24 -15.52 1.32
CA ALA A 176 -7.52 -14.90 2.44
C ALA A 176 -8.34 -13.81 3.15
N GLY A 177 -9.10 -13.00 2.38
CA GLY A 177 -10.00 -12.01 2.97
C GLY A 177 -11.17 -12.64 3.71
N GLU A 178 -11.77 -13.71 3.14
CA GLU A 178 -12.84 -14.48 3.76
C GLU A 178 -12.39 -15.13 5.09
N ASN A 179 -11.15 -15.63 5.12
CA ASN A 179 -10.54 -16.25 6.29
C ASN A 179 -9.86 -15.24 7.23
N LEU A 180 -10.04 -13.94 7.01
CA LEU A 180 -9.52 -12.86 7.86
C LEU A 180 -7.99 -12.94 8.05
N VAL A 181 -7.23 -13.25 7.00
CA VAL A 181 -5.77 -13.09 7.03
C VAL A 181 -5.46 -11.61 7.25
N ASN A 182 -4.77 -11.26 8.34
CA ASN A 182 -4.62 -9.88 8.81
C ASN A 182 -3.99 -8.92 7.79
N TYR A 183 -3.35 -9.44 6.76
CA TYR A 183 -2.78 -8.69 5.64
C TYR A 183 -3.44 -9.02 4.29
N ALA A 184 -4.71 -9.49 4.31
CA ALA A 184 -5.47 -9.70 3.09
C ALA A 184 -5.73 -8.38 2.36
N GLY A 185 -5.63 -8.42 1.03
CA GLY A 185 -5.82 -7.31 0.12
C GLY A 185 -7.13 -7.36 -0.65
N ILE A 186 -7.40 -6.31 -1.42
CA ILE A 186 -8.52 -6.21 -2.34
C ILE A 186 -7.94 -6.08 -3.75
N LEU A 187 -8.34 -6.95 -4.68
CA LEU A 187 -7.83 -6.97 -6.04
C LEU A 187 -8.87 -6.51 -7.05
N ASN A 188 -8.44 -5.74 -8.03
CA ASN A 188 -9.25 -5.29 -9.16
C ASN A 188 -8.48 -5.44 -10.48
N ASP A 189 -9.21 -5.48 -11.60
CA ASP A 189 -8.62 -5.61 -12.94
C ASP A 189 -7.53 -6.70 -12.97
N GLU A 190 -7.90 -7.90 -12.49
CA GLU A 190 -7.04 -9.06 -12.22
C GLU A 190 -6.08 -8.80 -11.05
N GLY A 191 -4.81 -8.45 -11.27
CA GLY A 191 -3.79 -8.34 -10.23
C GLY A 191 -3.52 -6.94 -9.68
N ARG A 192 -4.34 -5.92 -9.96
CA ARG A 192 -4.18 -4.60 -9.33
C ARG A 192 -4.69 -4.63 -7.90
N ALA A 193 -3.85 -4.28 -6.94
CA ALA A 193 -4.12 -4.55 -5.53
C ALA A 193 -4.13 -3.29 -4.64
N ILE A 194 -5.07 -3.25 -3.70
CA ILE A 194 -4.93 -2.61 -2.40
C ILE A 194 -4.24 -3.66 -1.52
N GLY A 195 -2.91 -3.68 -1.54
CA GLY A 195 -2.13 -4.84 -1.08
C GLY A 195 -1.95 -4.89 0.43
N ARG A 196 -1.53 -3.79 1.05
CA ARG A 196 -1.09 -3.77 2.44
C ARG A 196 -2.17 -3.35 3.43
N SER A 197 -1.90 -3.50 4.74
CA SER A 197 -2.74 -3.07 5.88
C SER A 197 -4.04 -3.86 6.07
N GLY A 198 -4.28 -4.96 5.35
CA GLY A 198 -5.40 -5.87 5.65
C GLY A 198 -6.79 -5.36 5.28
N MET A 199 -6.91 -4.47 4.28
CA MET A 199 -8.21 -3.95 3.85
C MET A 199 -9.15 -5.05 3.34
N GLY A 200 -8.59 -6.12 2.75
CA GLY A 200 -9.35 -7.30 2.33
C GLY A 200 -9.95 -8.09 3.51
N ALA A 201 -9.22 -8.18 4.62
CA ALA A 201 -9.74 -8.82 5.83
C ALA A 201 -10.89 -8.01 6.48
N ILE A 202 -10.79 -6.67 6.48
CA ILE A 202 -11.90 -5.80 6.92
C ILE A 202 -13.12 -5.97 6.00
N MET A 203 -12.92 -6.09 4.69
CA MET A 203 -14.00 -6.37 3.75
C MET A 203 -14.65 -7.75 4.04
N GLY A 204 -13.82 -8.79 4.26
CA GLY A 204 -14.27 -10.13 4.64
C GLY A 204 -15.02 -10.17 5.98
N SER A 205 -14.56 -9.43 7.00
CA SER A 205 -15.22 -9.35 8.31
C SER A 205 -16.64 -8.79 8.24
N LYS A 206 -16.95 -8.03 7.20
CA LYS A 206 -18.28 -7.50 6.90
C LYS A 206 -19.15 -8.45 6.07
N ASN A 207 -18.65 -9.65 5.73
CA ASN A 207 -19.22 -10.57 4.75
C ASN A 207 -19.45 -9.91 3.38
N LEU A 208 -18.53 -9.02 2.96
CA LEU A 208 -18.58 -8.34 1.68
C LEU A 208 -17.52 -8.95 0.74
N LYS A 209 -17.96 -9.66 -0.30
CA LYS A 209 -17.10 -10.38 -1.25
C LYS A 209 -16.50 -9.49 -2.31
N ALA A 210 -17.32 -8.59 -2.87
CA ALA A 210 -16.91 -7.80 -4.02
C ALA A 210 -17.70 -6.49 -4.14
N ILE A 211 -17.14 -5.57 -4.94
CA ILE A 211 -17.82 -4.39 -5.47
C ILE A 211 -17.74 -4.47 -6.99
N ALA A 212 -18.88 -4.66 -7.65
CA ALA A 212 -19.02 -4.65 -9.10
C ALA A 212 -19.59 -3.29 -9.54
N ILE A 213 -18.90 -2.59 -10.43
CA ILE A 213 -19.29 -1.22 -10.78
C ILE A 213 -19.30 -0.94 -12.28
N HIS A 214 -20.24 -0.10 -12.68
CA HIS A 214 -20.31 0.50 -14.01
C HIS A 214 -20.82 1.93 -13.91
N GLY A 215 -19.93 2.91 -14.13
CA GLY A 215 -20.27 4.34 -14.11
C GLY A 215 -20.20 4.94 -15.53
N THR A 216 -21.18 5.77 -15.87
CA THR A 216 -21.27 6.44 -17.18
C THR A 216 -21.13 7.96 -17.07
N LYS A 217 -21.21 8.51 -15.87
CA LYS A 217 -21.13 9.96 -15.64
C LYS A 217 -19.76 10.51 -16.00
N ARG A 218 -19.77 11.75 -16.52
CA ARG A 218 -18.54 12.50 -16.80
C ARG A 218 -18.42 13.66 -15.84
N ILE A 219 -17.29 13.76 -15.16
CA ILE A 219 -17.04 14.86 -14.24
C ILE A 219 -16.59 16.09 -15.01
N LYS A 220 -17.21 17.22 -14.66
CA LYS A 220 -16.80 18.52 -15.15
C LYS A 220 -15.53 18.96 -14.41
N ILE A 221 -14.47 19.28 -15.15
CA ILE A 221 -13.24 19.88 -14.62
C ILE A 221 -13.15 21.35 -15.03
N ALA A 222 -12.41 22.14 -14.24
CA ALA A 222 -12.37 23.59 -14.44
C ALA A 222 -11.65 23.98 -15.73
N ASP A 223 -10.57 23.29 -16.08
CA ASP A 223 -9.81 23.55 -17.31
C ASP A 223 -9.39 22.24 -18.01
N ASN A 224 -10.05 21.95 -19.13
CA ASN A 224 -9.77 20.77 -19.96
C ASN A 224 -8.52 20.92 -20.86
N THR A 225 -7.98 22.11 -21.02
CA THR A 225 -6.89 22.40 -21.98
C THR A 225 -5.53 22.11 -21.37
N ILE A 226 -5.37 22.36 -20.08
CA ILE A 226 -4.10 22.20 -19.34
C ILE A 226 -3.60 20.75 -19.34
N GLY A 227 -4.48 19.75 -19.33
CA GLY A 227 -4.07 18.34 -19.26
C GLY A 227 -3.13 17.92 -20.39
N LYS A 228 -3.45 18.29 -21.63
CA LYS A 228 -2.60 17.98 -22.81
C LYS A 228 -1.29 18.76 -22.81
N GLN A 229 -1.32 20.03 -22.41
CA GLN A 229 -0.13 20.86 -22.32
C GLN A 229 0.84 20.30 -21.28
N LEU A 230 0.35 19.96 -20.06
CA LEU A 230 1.18 19.43 -18.99
C LEU A 230 1.71 18.02 -19.28
N LEU A 231 0.97 17.20 -20.05
CA LEU A 231 1.48 15.93 -20.54
C LEU A 231 2.73 16.14 -21.39
N LYS A 232 2.66 17.06 -22.36
CA LYS A 232 3.80 17.42 -23.22
C LYS A 232 4.95 18.03 -22.42
N GLU A 233 4.67 18.95 -21.50
CA GLU A 233 5.69 19.52 -20.61
C GLU A 233 6.40 18.46 -19.76
N ASN A 234 5.65 17.43 -19.25
CA ASN A 234 6.25 16.31 -18.53
C ASN A 234 7.13 15.43 -19.41
N GLU A 235 6.70 15.14 -20.63
CA GLU A 235 7.51 14.40 -21.60
C GLU A 235 8.80 15.16 -21.92
N ASP A 236 8.71 16.47 -22.14
CA ASP A 236 9.87 17.34 -22.38
C ASP A 236 10.85 17.37 -21.18
N VAL A 237 10.33 17.40 -19.95
CA VAL A 237 11.15 17.35 -18.72
C VAL A 237 11.85 16.01 -18.58
N ILE A 238 11.15 14.90 -18.88
CA ILE A 238 11.74 13.56 -18.85
C ILE A 238 12.83 13.43 -19.91
N GLN A 239 12.59 13.88 -21.14
CA GLN A 239 13.54 13.77 -22.25
C GLN A 239 14.81 14.63 -22.06
N LYS A 240 14.71 15.76 -21.36
CA LYS A 240 15.84 16.66 -21.09
C LYS A 240 16.75 16.21 -19.93
N ASP A 241 16.32 15.24 -19.12
CA ASP A 241 17.08 14.72 -17.99
C ASP A 241 17.40 13.24 -18.24
N LEU A 242 18.68 12.95 -18.53
CA LEU A 242 19.14 11.60 -18.89
C LEU A 242 18.77 10.55 -17.83
N LEU A 243 18.88 10.89 -16.54
CA LEU A 243 18.56 9.95 -15.46
C LEU A 243 17.05 9.65 -15.42
N LYS A 244 16.22 10.67 -15.61
CA LYS A 244 14.76 10.50 -15.70
C LYS A 244 14.36 9.70 -16.93
N THR A 245 15.00 9.92 -18.05
CA THR A 245 14.79 9.17 -19.30
C THR A 245 15.12 7.69 -19.08
N LEU A 246 16.29 7.41 -18.51
CA LEU A 246 16.74 6.04 -18.23
C LEU A 246 15.80 5.35 -17.23
N THR A 247 15.49 5.99 -16.12
CA THR A 247 14.56 5.44 -15.12
C THR A 247 13.19 5.18 -15.74
N SER A 248 12.66 6.14 -16.51
CA SER A 248 11.39 5.99 -17.22
C SER A 248 11.40 4.81 -18.17
N PHE A 249 12.48 4.62 -18.93
CA PHE A 249 12.68 3.51 -19.85
C PHE A 249 12.72 2.17 -19.11
N LEU A 250 13.50 2.06 -18.04
CA LEU A 250 13.62 0.84 -17.25
C LEU A 250 12.29 0.42 -16.61
N PHE A 251 11.52 1.36 -16.05
CA PHE A 251 10.17 1.07 -15.54
C PHE A 251 9.21 0.60 -16.65
N THR A 252 9.30 1.19 -17.84
CA THR A 252 8.50 0.74 -18.98
C THR A 252 8.90 -0.67 -19.42
N LEU A 253 10.19 -0.98 -19.40
CA LEU A 253 10.70 -2.26 -19.89
C LEU A 253 10.55 -3.40 -18.88
N TYR A 254 10.85 -3.14 -17.60
CA TYR A 254 10.95 -4.18 -16.57
C TYR A 254 9.96 -4.03 -15.41
N GLY A 255 9.09 -3.02 -15.44
CA GLY A 255 8.24 -2.68 -14.29
C GLY A 255 9.06 -2.21 -13.10
N THR A 256 8.51 -2.33 -11.90
CA THR A 256 9.23 -2.00 -10.66
C THR A 256 10.42 -2.93 -10.42
N ASN A 257 10.41 -4.14 -10.99
CA ASN A 257 11.53 -5.09 -10.86
C ASN A 257 12.83 -4.62 -11.54
N CYS A 258 12.82 -3.49 -12.26
CA CYS A 258 14.05 -2.81 -12.68
C CYS A 258 14.92 -2.34 -11.51
N TYR A 259 14.35 -2.27 -10.29
CA TYR A 259 15.06 -1.84 -9.10
C TYR A 259 15.96 -2.94 -8.50
N LEU A 260 15.70 -4.23 -8.75
CA LEU A 260 16.42 -5.33 -8.10
C LEU A 260 17.95 -5.24 -8.29
N ASP A 261 18.41 -4.97 -9.50
CA ASP A 261 19.85 -4.80 -9.80
C ASP A 261 20.47 -3.67 -8.96
N MET A 262 19.79 -2.53 -8.91
CA MET A 262 20.24 -1.37 -8.14
C MET A 262 20.16 -1.62 -6.63
N GLY A 263 19.09 -2.25 -6.16
CA GLY A 263 18.89 -2.61 -4.77
C GLY A 263 19.97 -3.56 -4.26
N MET A 264 20.36 -4.57 -5.06
CA MET A 264 21.51 -5.44 -4.76
C MET A 264 22.83 -4.66 -4.73
N ALA A 265 23.08 -3.82 -5.72
CA ALA A 265 24.31 -3.04 -5.82
C ALA A 265 24.52 -2.09 -4.65
N LEU A 266 23.43 -1.60 -4.06
CA LEU A 266 23.43 -0.67 -2.92
C LEU A 266 23.28 -1.37 -1.56
N GLY A 267 22.93 -2.65 -1.54
CA GLY A 267 22.59 -3.39 -0.32
C GLY A 267 21.26 -2.95 0.29
N ASP A 268 20.36 -2.41 -0.54
CA ASP A 268 19.02 -1.99 -0.14
C ASP A 268 18.01 -3.16 -0.18
N THR A 269 18.18 -4.07 -1.14
CA THR A 269 17.39 -5.31 -1.17
C THR A 269 17.85 -6.25 -0.04
N PRO A 270 16.98 -6.58 0.93
CA PRO A 270 17.34 -7.48 2.02
C PRO A 270 17.35 -8.94 1.57
N GLY A 271 18.25 -9.72 2.16
CA GLY A 271 18.27 -11.17 1.99
C GLY A 271 18.25 -11.91 3.32
N TYR A 272 17.76 -13.16 3.29
CA TYR A 272 17.78 -14.08 4.44
C TYR A 272 17.25 -13.41 5.72
N TYR A 273 16.04 -12.89 5.66
CA TYR A 273 15.39 -12.15 6.74
C TYR A 273 16.26 -11.02 7.28
N PHE A 274 16.70 -10.10 6.41
CA PHE A 274 17.52 -8.92 6.74
C PHE A 274 18.89 -9.24 7.37
N THR A 275 19.38 -10.49 7.33
CA THR A 275 20.69 -10.85 7.88
C THR A 275 21.84 -10.70 6.89
N ARG A 276 21.52 -10.56 5.60
CA ARG A 276 22.49 -10.37 4.51
C ARG A 276 21.96 -9.36 3.50
N ASN A 277 22.87 -8.64 2.86
CA ASN A 277 22.56 -7.79 1.70
C ASN A 277 23.58 -7.95 0.57
N GLU A 278 24.28 -9.08 0.57
CA GLU A 278 25.18 -9.53 -0.50
C GLU A 278 24.77 -10.95 -0.91
N PHE A 279 24.25 -11.07 -2.12
CA PHE A 279 23.79 -12.30 -2.75
C PHE A 279 23.68 -12.08 -4.25
N PHE A 280 23.57 -13.18 -5.01
CA PHE A 280 23.38 -13.14 -6.46
C PHE A 280 21.96 -13.58 -6.82
N ALA A 281 21.14 -12.65 -7.28
CA ALA A 281 19.76 -12.90 -7.71
C ALA A 281 19.56 -12.62 -9.21
N ASP A 282 20.57 -12.87 -10.04
CA ASP A 282 20.57 -12.56 -11.47
C ASP A 282 19.39 -13.21 -12.21
N LYS A 283 18.95 -14.40 -11.77
CA LYS A 283 17.80 -15.12 -12.32
C LYS A 283 16.46 -14.44 -12.04
N LEU A 284 16.42 -13.48 -11.10
CA LEU A 284 15.21 -12.80 -10.68
C LEU A 284 15.10 -11.38 -11.22
N THR A 285 16.13 -10.89 -11.93
CA THR A 285 16.12 -9.52 -12.45
C THR A 285 15.06 -9.34 -13.54
N GLY A 286 14.53 -8.13 -13.67
CA GLY A 286 13.53 -7.84 -14.70
C GLY A 286 14.00 -8.16 -16.11
N LYS A 287 15.32 -8.04 -16.36
CA LYS A 287 15.95 -8.42 -17.62
C LYS A 287 15.86 -9.93 -17.84
N THR A 288 16.33 -10.73 -16.89
CA THR A 288 16.34 -12.19 -17.01
C THR A 288 14.94 -12.77 -17.13
N LEU A 289 13.98 -12.27 -16.33
CA LEU A 289 12.59 -12.70 -16.44
C LEU A 289 12.02 -12.45 -17.84
N ARG A 290 12.36 -11.32 -18.48
CA ARG A 290 11.91 -11.02 -19.84
C ARG A 290 12.62 -11.85 -20.91
N GLU A 291 13.83 -12.32 -20.66
CA GLU A 291 14.58 -13.21 -21.55
C GLU A 291 14.09 -14.68 -21.44
N GLU A 292 13.67 -15.11 -20.24
CA GLU A 292 13.26 -16.49 -19.97
C GLU A 292 11.77 -16.76 -20.22
N TYR A 293 10.91 -15.73 -20.08
CA TYR A 293 9.46 -15.88 -20.16
C TYR A 293 8.82 -14.90 -21.16
N PRO A 294 7.68 -15.25 -21.77
CA PRO A 294 6.84 -14.28 -22.47
C PRO A 294 6.31 -13.25 -21.46
N VAL A 295 6.66 -11.96 -21.66
CA VAL A 295 6.23 -10.86 -20.81
C VAL A 295 5.50 -9.81 -21.65
N PHE A 296 4.29 -9.46 -21.25
CA PHE A 296 3.44 -8.47 -21.90
C PHE A 296 3.30 -7.22 -21.03
N ASP A 297 3.45 -6.06 -21.68
CA ASP A 297 3.35 -4.77 -21.01
C ASP A 297 1.90 -4.28 -21.01
N TYR A 298 1.41 -3.81 -19.87
CA TYR A 298 0.11 -3.15 -19.75
C TYR A 298 0.16 -1.95 -18.81
N GLY A 299 -0.83 -1.08 -18.91
CA GLY A 299 -0.91 0.14 -18.11
C GLY A 299 -2.27 0.35 -17.48
N CYS A 300 -2.30 1.13 -16.40
CA CYS A 300 -3.54 1.68 -15.88
C CYS A 300 -4.18 2.64 -16.89
N TRP A 301 -5.44 2.98 -16.68
CA TRP A 301 -6.15 3.92 -17.53
C TRP A 301 -5.37 5.23 -17.74
N GLY A 302 -5.23 5.65 -19.00
CA GLY A 302 -4.54 6.89 -19.37
C GLY A 302 -3.04 6.96 -19.03
N CYS A 303 -2.42 5.85 -18.59
CA CYS A 303 -1.02 5.84 -18.19
C CYS A 303 -0.09 5.50 -19.36
N THR A 304 0.89 6.39 -19.61
CA THR A 304 1.90 6.21 -20.66
C THR A 304 3.07 5.32 -20.24
N LYS A 305 3.29 5.10 -18.93
CA LYS A 305 4.41 4.31 -18.40
C LYS A 305 4.29 2.81 -18.64
N LYS A 306 3.07 2.24 -18.63
CA LYS A 306 2.85 0.80 -18.81
C LYS A 306 3.78 -0.06 -17.95
N CYS A 307 3.95 0.29 -16.67
CA CYS A 307 4.82 -0.45 -15.75
C CYS A 307 4.27 -1.82 -15.36
N GLY A 308 2.98 -2.10 -15.56
CA GLY A 308 2.39 -3.42 -15.34
C GLY A 308 2.96 -4.46 -16.31
N LYS A 309 3.16 -5.66 -15.82
CA LYS A 309 3.67 -6.81 -16.57
C LYS A 309 2.75 -8.00 -16.38
N THR A 310 2.50 -8.73 -17.44
CA THR A 310 1.90 -10.07 -17.38
C THR A 310 2.95 -11.06 -17.86
N THR A 311 3.38 -11.93 -16.97
CA THR A 311 4.37 -12.97 -17.26
C THR A 311 3.66 -14.31 -17.47
N ILE A 312 3.96 -14.99 -18.55
CA ILE A 312 3.37 -16.30 -18.84
C ILE A 312 4.35 -17.39 -18.41
N ILE A 313 3.86 -18.31 -17.59
CA ILE A 313 4.63 -19.48 -17.16
C ILE A 313 3.86 -20.77 -17.45
N GLU A 314 4.57 -21.86 -17.68
CA GLU A 314 3.99 -23.20 -17.73
C GLU A 314 4.17 -23.87 -16.36
N HIS A 315 3.10 -24.42 -15.80
CA HIS A 315 3.12 -25.17 -14.55
C HIS A 315 2.12 -26.34 -14.64
N GLU A 316 2.59 -27.54 -14.37
CA GLU A 316 1.79 -28.79 -14.42
C GLU A 316 1.01 -28.96 -15.75
N GLY A 317 1.65 -28.61 -16.88
CA GLY A 317 1.06 -28.73 -18.20
C GLY A 317 0.00 -27.68 -18.53
N LYS A 318 -0.12 -26.63 -17.71
CA LYS A 318 -1.04 -25.50 -17.94
C LYS A 318 -0.28 -24.19 -18.06
N GLU A 319 -0.76 -23.31 -18.92
CA GLU A 319 -0.30 -21.94 -19.02
C GLU A 319 -0.95 -21.12 -17.89
N ILE A 320 -0.12 -20.43 -17.12
CA ILE A 320 -0.55 -19.52 -16.05
C ILE A 320 -0.15 -18.10 -16.41
N LYS A 321 -1.12 -17.18 -16.36
CA LYS A 321 -0.90 -15.74 -16.47
C LYS A 321 -0.62 -15.15 -15.08
N VAL A 322 0.61 -14.75 -14.86
CA VAL A 322 1.05 -14.11 -13.62
C VAL A 322 0.99 -12.59 -13.81
N ASP A 323 0.16 -11.88 -13.08
CA ASP A 323 0.23 -10.42 -13.00
C ASP A 323 1.45 -10.02 -12.16
N GLY A 324 2.35 -9.27 -12.75
CA GLY A 324 3.64 -8.95 -12.16
C GLY A 324 4.79 -9.82 -12.72
N PRO A 325 5.82 -10.07 -11.90
CA PRO A 325 5.93 -9.65 -10.49
C PRO A 325 6.41 -8.20 -10.33
N GLU A 326 5.98 -7.58 -9.25
CA GLU A 326 6.55 -6.32 -8.77
C GLU A 326 7.86 -6.58 -8.00
N TYR A 327 8.75 -5.58 -7.90
CA TYR A 327 10.01 -5.68 -7.15
C TYR A 327 9.82 -6.21 -5.73
N GLU A 328 8.86 -5.66 -5.00
CA GLU A 328 8.58 -6.06 -3.62
C GLU A 328 8.25 -7.56 -3.50
N SER A 329 7.46 -8.09 -4.44
CA SER A 329 7.13 -9.53 -4.47
C SER A 329 8.35 -10.40 -4.80
N VAL A 330 9.17 -9.97 -5.78
CA VAL A 330 10.40 -10.67 -6.14
C VAL A 330 11.37 -10.69 -4.98
N ALA A 331 11.59 -9.57 -4.32
CA ALA A 331 12.53 -9.47 -3.21
C ALA A 331 12.05 -10.23 -1.96
N ALA A 332 10.73 -10.21 -1.67
CA ALA A 332 10.15 -10.86 -0.52
C ALA A 332 10.20 -12.41 -0.60
N PHE A 333 9.86 -13.00 -1.74
CA PHE A 333 9.92 -14.45 -1.93
C PHE A 333 11.28 -14.94 -2.41
N GLY A 334 12.04 -14.09 -3.12
CA GLY A 334 13.38 -14.40 -3.60
C GLY A 334 14.46 -14.22 -2.53
N PRO A 335 15.24 -13.13 -2.57
CA PRO A 335 16.36 -12.92 -1.67
C PRO A 335 16.01 -13.02 -0.18
N LEU A 336 14.87 -12.47 0.26
CA LEU A 336 14.49 -12.50 1.67
C LEU A 336 14.30 -13.93 2.20
N CYS A 337 13.74 -14.83 1.37
CA CYS A 337 13.57 -16.26 1.67
C CYS A 337 14.75 -17.14 1.19
N GLY A 338 15.81 -16.54 0.62
CA GLY A 338 16.94 -17.25 0.06
C GLY A 338 16.60 -18.10 -1.18
N LEU A 339 15.49 -17.80 -1.88
CA LEU A 339 15.02 -18.53 -3.05
C LEU A 339 15.43 -17.81 -4.34
N PHE A 340 16.18 -18.50 -5.21
CA PHE A 340 16.68 -17.95 -6.49
C PHE A 340 16.14 -18.74 -7.71
N ASP A 341 14.98 -19.37 -7.55
CA ASP A 341 14.22 -20.03 -8.62
C ASP A 341 13.13 -19.08 -9.11
N SER A 342 13.28 -18.54 -10.32
CA SER A 342 12.37 -17.57 -10.92
C SER A 342 10.94 -18.09 -11.03
N LYS A 343 10.77 -19.36 -11.43
CA LYS A 343 9.45 -19.99 -11.59
C LYS A 343 8.71 -20.08 -10.25
N LYS A 344 9.40 -20.49 -9.17
CA LYS A 344 8.80 -20.59 -7.83
C LYS A 344 8.46 -19.22 -7.26
N VAL A 345 9.25 -18.18 -7.52
CA VAL A 345 8.96 -16.78 -7.14
C VAL A 345 7.72 -16.27 -7.90
N LEU A 346 7.63 -16.53 -9.20
CA LEU A 346 6.46 -16.17 -10.02
C LEU A 346 5.18 -16.86 -9.54
N LEU A 347 5.26 -18.16 -9.21
CA LEU A 347 4.14 -18.90 -8.63
C LEU A 347 3.72 -18.36 -7.26
N SER A 348 4.68 -18.01 -6.39
CA SER A 348 4.40 -17.40 -5.08
C SER A 348 3.62 -16.09 -5.23
N ASN A 349 4.04 -15.22 -6.16
CA ASN A 349 3.33 -13.99 -6.48
C ASN A 349 1.92 -14.26 -7.03
N HIS A 350 1.77 -15.23 -7.93
CA HIS A 350 0.48 -15.60 -8.49
C HIS A 350 -0.49 -16.10 -7.41
N MET A 351 -0.03 -17.00 -6.53
CA MET A 351 -0.84 -17.51 -5.42
C MET A 351 -1.31 -16.40 -4.48
N CYS A 352 -0.43 -15.43 -4.16
CA CYS A 352 -0.82 -14.28 -3.36
C CYS A 352 -1.92 -13.45 -4.05
N ASN A 353 -1.84 -13.27 -5.37
CA ASN A 353 -2.85 -12.55 -6.14
C ASN A 353 -4.19 -13.27 -6.14
N ILE A 354 -4.23 -14.56 -6.44
CA ILE A 354 -5.49 -15.33 -6.49
C ILE A 354 -6.12 -15.48 -5.09
N TYR A 355 -5.31 -15.69 -4.04
CA TYR A 355 -5.82 -15.75 -2.66
C TYR A 355 -6.17 -14.37 -2.09
N GLY A 356 -5.59 -13.31 -2.63
CA GLY A 356 -5.87 -11.93 -2.26
C GLY A 356 -5.18 -11.48 -0.98
N PHE A 357 -3.82 -11.53 -0.91
CA PHE A 357 -3.08 -10.97 0.23
C PHE A 357 -1.72 -10.37 -0.13
N ASP A 358 -1.15 -9.60 0.81
CA ASP A 358 0.12 -8.88 0.68
C ASP A 358 1.31 -9.82 0.50
N THR A 359 2.04 -9.65 -0.61
CA THR A 359 3.27 -10.41 -0.89
C THR A 359 4.41 -10.07 0.06
N ILE A 360 4.46 -8.83 0.58
CA ILE A 360 5.48 -8.38 1.53
C ILE A 360 5.28 -9.09 2.86
N SER A 361 4.09 -8.96 3.46
CA SER A 361 3.80 -9.53 4.78
C SER A 361 3.89 -11.06 4.77
N SER A 362 3.40 -11.72 3.71
CA SER A 362 3.52 -13.18 3.58
C SER A 362 4.98 -13.63 3.42
N GLY A 363 5.76 -12.95 2.56
CA GLY A 363 7.18 -13.27 2.38
C GLY A 363 7.99 -13.07 3.67
N ILE A 364 7.73 -11.98 4.41
CA ILE A 364 8.39 -11.71 5.70
C ILE A 364 7.97 -12.73 6.75
N SER A 365 6.69 -13.11 6.84
CA SER A 365 6.22 -14.13 7.80
C SER A 365 6.86 -15.48 7.53
N ILE A 366 6.98 -15.89 6.26
CA ILE A 366 7.65 -17.12 5.87
C ILE A 366 9.15 -17.05 6.16
N ALA A 367 9.81 -15.94 5.81
CA ALA A 367 11.23 -15.76 6.08
C ALA A 367 11.54 -15.70 7.58
N PHE A 368 10.63 -15.12 8.39
CA PHE A 368 10.76 -15.11 9.85
C PHE A 368 10.67 -16.53 10.43
N LEU A 369 9.71 -17.35 9.99
CA LEU A 369 9.63 -18.74 10.38
C LEU A 369 10.94 -19.50 10.05
N ILE A 370 11.45 -19.36 8.83
CA ILE A 370 12.71 -20.00 8.42
C ILE A 370 13.87 -19.49 9.30
N TYR A 371 13.94 -18.18 9.54
CA TYR A 371 14.98 -17.59 10.40
C TYR A 371 14.95 -18.15 11.82
N LEU A 372 13.76 -18.30 12.41
CA LEU A 372 13.62 -18.87 13.76
C LEU A 372 14.10 -20.33 13.81
N VAL A 373 13.71 -21.14 12.85
CA VAL A 373 14.09 -22.55 12.78
C VAL A 373 15.60 -22.71 12.57
N GLU A 374 16.16 -21.99 11.62
CA GLU A 374 17.60 -22.04 11.29
C GLU A 374 18.50 -21.55 12.45
N ASN A 375 17.98 -20.70 13.32
CA ASN A 375 18.70 -20.22 14.50
C ASN A 375 18.29 -20.95 15.80
N ASN A 376 17.49 -22.00 15.70
CA ASN A 376 17.01 -22.81 16.82
C ASN A 376 16.26 -21.98 17.90
N LEU A 377 15.43 -21.02 17.44
CA LEU A 377 14.66 -20.11 18.30
C LEU A 377 13.17 -20.51 18.32
N GLY A 378 12.58 -20.58 19.50
CA GLY A 378 11.15 -20.85 19.70
C GLY A 378 10.68 -22.23 19.22
N ILE A 379 11.57 -23.19 18.98
CA ILE A 379 11.30 -24.48 18.34
C ILE A 379 10.18 -25.26 19.05
N GLU A 380 10.19 -25.28 20.38
CA GLU A 380 9.19 -26.01 21.16
C GLU A 380 7.78 -25.43 21.03
N ASN A 381 7.66 -24.13 20.71
CA ASN A 381 6.40 -23.47 20.44
C ASN A 381 6.00 -23.51 18.95
N ILE A 382 6.93 -23.72 18.04
CA ILE A 382 6.69 -23.88 16.59
C ILE A 382 6.18 -25.30 16.29
N LYS A 383 6.83 -26.33 16.83
CA LYS A 383 6.53 -27.75 16.55
C LYS A 383 5.04 -28.14 16.68
N PRO A 384 4.30 -27.69 17.70
CA PRO A 384 2.88 -28.07 17.84
C PRO A 384 1.99 -27.63 16.67
N HIS A 385 2.42 -26.62 15.89
CA HIS A 385 1.70 -26.10 14.74
C HIS A 385 2.12 -26.75 13.41
N LEU A 386 3.09 -27.68 13.44
CA LEU A 386 3.60 -28.39 12.26
C LEU A 386 2.96 -29.78 12.17
N LYS A 387 1.76 -29.91 11.61
CA LYS A 387 1.07 -31.20 11.53
C LYS A 387 1.63 -32.09 10.42
N ASP A 388 1.84 -31.52 9.22
CA ASP A 388 2.25 -32.23 8.01
C ASP A 388 3.54 -31.65 7.39
N THR A 389 4.24 -30.81 8.13
CA THR A 389 5.49 -30.18 7.70
C THR A 389 6.61 -30.58 8.65
N ASP A 390 7.57 -31.33 8.15
CA ASP A 390 8.77 -31.66 8.92
C ASP A 390 9.58 -30.38 9.15
N ILE A 391 9.98 -30.16 10.39
CA ILE A 391 10.75 -28.97 10.77
C ILE A 391 12.07 -28.85 9.98
N GLU A 392 12.68 -29.99 9.62
CA GLU A 392 13.91 -30.05 8.84
C GLU A 392 13.74 -29.55 7.40
N ASN A 393 12.50 -29.49 6.89
CA ASN A 393 12.18 -28.93 5.58
C ASN A 393 12.02 -27.42 5.63
N ILE A 394 11.93 -26.80 6.82
CA ILE A 394 11.84 -25.37 7.02
C ILE A 394 13.26 -24.78 6.94
N LYS A 395 13.68 -24.47 5.72
CA LYS A 395 15.04 -23.97 5.41
C LYS A 395 15.02 -22.98 4.26
N TRP A 396 16.06 -22.16 4.19
CA TRP A 396 16.25 -21.20 3.12
C TRP A 396 16.21 -21.84 1.73
N GLY A 397 15.54 -21.18 0.80
CA GLY A 397 15.50 -21.56 -0.61
C GLY A 397 14.58 -22.73 -0.95
N ASN A 398 13.83 -23.27 0.00
CA ASN A 398 12.87 -24.33 -0.28
C ASN A 398 11.58 -23.77 -0.90
N GLY A 399 11.56 -23.67 -2.23
CA GLY A 399 10.43 -23.08 -2.98
C GLY A 399 9.13 -23.87 -2.82
N ASP A 400 9.18 -25.20 -2.71
CA ASP A 400 7.98 -26.03 -2.53
C ASP A 400 7.35 -25.80 -1.14
N LEU A 401 8.18 -25.62 -0.13
CA LEU A 401 7.71 -25.22 1.19
C LEU A 401 7.03 -23.85 1.15
N ILE A 402 7.64 -22.87 0.48
CA ILE A 402 7.09 -21.51 0.37
C ILE A 402 5.69 -21.54 -0.26
N LEU A 403 5.51 -22.25 -1.38
CA LEU A 403 4.21 -22.40 -2.03
C LEU A 403 3.17 -23.05 -1.11
N ARG A 404 3.57 -24.11 -0.38
CA ARG A 404 2.70 -24.77 0.60
C ARG A 404 2.31 -23.85 1.76
N LEU A 405 3.26 -23.06 2.27
CA LEU A 405 2.98 -22.11 3.35
C LEU A 405 2.04 -20.99 2.89
N ILE A 406 2.16 -20.51 1.66
CA ILE A 406 1.22 -19.54 1.07
C ILE A 406 -0.20 -20.09 1.06
N ASP A 407 -0.38 -21.36 0.64
CA ASP A 407 -1.69 -22.03 0.66
C ASP A 407 -2.25 -22.15 2.08
N LYS A 408 -1.41 -22.61 3.04
CA LYS A 408 -1.80 -22.72 4.45
C LYS A 408 -2.15 -21.38 5.09
N ILE A 409 -1.45 -20.30 4.75
CA ILE A 409 -1.75 -18.94 5.20
C ILE A 409 -3.14 -18.52 4.72
N ALA A 410 -3.41 -18.70 3.43
CA ALA A 410 -4.70 -18.32 2.84
C ALA A 410 -5.89 -19.04 3.50
N LYS A 411 -5.70 -20.31 3.85
CA LYS A 411 -6.71 -21.18 4.47
C LYS A 411 -6.71 -21.14 5.99
N ARG A 412 -5.73 -20.48 6.62
CA ARG A 412 -5.49 -20.50 8.07
C ARG A 412 -5.34 -21.91 8.64
N GLU A 413 -4.65 -22.78 7.91
CA GLU A 413 -4.39 -24.15 8.32
C GLU A 413 -3.05 -24.30 9.04
N ASP A 414 -3.01 -25.09 10.11
CA ASP A 414 -1.79 -25.45 10.85
C ASP A 414 -0.93 -24.22 11.20
N ILE A 415 0.36 -24.26 10.89
CA ILE A 415 1.29 -23.13 11.09
C ILE A 415 0.85 -21.87 10.31
N GLY A 416 0.15 -22.06 9.18
CA GLY A 416 -0.37 -20.96 8.37
C GLY A 416 -1.35 -20.08 9.13
N ASN A 417 -2.09 -20.62 10.11
CA ASN A 417 -2.98 -19.83 10.97
C ASN A 417 -2.22 -18.78 11.79
N ILE A 418 -1.01 -19.10 12.24
CA ILE A 418 -0.17 -18.16 13.01
C ILE A 418 0.50 -17.15 12.06
N LEU A 419 1.01 -17.64 10.92
CA LEU A 419 1.65 -16.78 9.91
C LEU A 419 0.67 -15.74 9.35
N ALA A 420 -0.62 -16.08 9.26
CA ALA A 420 -1.70 -15.20 8.79
C ALA A 420 -1.90 -13.95 9.65
N ASP A 421 -1.39 -13.93 10.87
CA ASP A 421 -1.50 -12.80 11.80
C ASP A 421 -0.26 -11.86 11.78
N GLY A 422 0.76 -12.18 10.98
CA GLY A 422 1.97 -11.37 10.79
C GLY A 422 3.03 -11.59 11.87
N VAL A 423 4.23 -11.02 11.63
CA VAL A 423 5.42 -11.34 12.44
C VAL A 423 5.34 -10.90 13.90
N ARG A 424 4.54 -9.85 14.21
CA ARG A 424 4.31 -9.40 15.60
C ARG A 424 3.57 -10.47 16.41
N ALA A 425 2.53 -11.05 15.83
CA ALA A 425 1.77 -12.13 16.44
C ALA A 425 2.60 -13.42 16.51
N MET A 426 3.36 -13.73 15.46
CA MET A 426 4.29 -14.87 15.45
C MET A 426 5.30 -14.81 16.59
N ALA A 427 5.93 -13.65 16.82
CA ALA A 427 6.91 -13.49 17.91
C ALA A 427 6.29 -13.76 19.28
N LYS A 428 5.05 -13.31 19.50
CA LYS A 428 4.28 -13.55 20.72
C LYS A 428 3.94 -15.04 20.90
N GLU A 429 3.40 -15.68 19.86
CA GLU A 429 2.98 -17.08 19.89
C GLU A 429 4.16 -18.02 20.08
N PHE A 430 5.24 -17.81 19.36
CA PHE A 430 6.45 -18.62 19.46
C PHE A 430 7.34 -18.26 20.67
N ARG A 431 6.93 -17.26 21.47
CA ARG A 431 7.64 -16.79 22.69
C ARG A 431 9.09 -16.47 22.44
N VAL A 432 9.36 -15.78 21.33
CA VAL A 432 10.69 -15.27 20.99
C VAL A 432 10.79 -13.77 21.27
N ASP A 433 12.02 -13.25 21.31
CA ASP A 433 12.24 -11.80 21.50
C ASP A 433 11.46 -11.00 20.45
N PRO A 434 10.53 -10.11 20.83
CA PRO A 434 9.77 -9.28 19.90
C PRO A 434 10.66 -8.37 19.03
N GLU A 435 11.88 -8.09 19.47
CA GLU A 435 12.88 -7.33 18.71
C GLU A 435 13.43 -8.08 17.48
N LEU A 436 13.11 -9.36 17.33
CA LEU A 436 13.43 -10.14 16.14
C LEU A 436 12.39 -9.95 15.02
N ALA A 437 11.19 -9.50 15.36
CA ALA A 437 10.11 -9.30 14.39
C ALA A 437 10.33 -8.03 13.57
N ALA A 438 10.51 -8.16 12.26
CA ALA A 438 10.84 -7.06 11.35
C ALA A 438 9.61 -6.22 11.00
N HIS A 439 9.13 -5.38 11.91
CA HIS A 439 7.98 -4.48 11.71
C HIS A 439 8.15 -3.13 12.41
N VAL A 440 7.38 -2.14 11.99
CA VAL A 440 7.13 -0.90 12.74
C VAL A 440 5.63 -0.77 12.95
N LYS A 441 5.19 -0.59 14.21
CA LYS A 441 3.76 -0.49 14.57
C LYS A 441 2.91 -1.69 14.08
N GLY A 442 3.53 -2.86 13.88
CA GLY A 442 2.85 -4.06 13.39
C GLY A 442 2.86 -4.23 11.87
N LEU A 443 3.23 -3.22 11.09
CA LEU A 443 3.38 -3.34 9.64
C LEU A 443 4.82 -3.77 9.30
N GLU A 444 4.98 -4.88 8.61
CA GLU A 444 6.26 -5.46 8.23
C GLU A 444 7.09 -4.49 7.39
N ILE A 445 8.42 -4.52 7.58
CA ILE A 445 9.35 -3.65 6.85
C ILE A 445 9.45 -4.13 5.39
N PRO A 446 9.17 -3.27 4.39
CA PRO A 446 9.23 -3.65 2.98
C PRO A 446 10.67 -3.92 2.52
N MET A 447 10.82 -4.31 1.26
CA MET A 447 12.08 -4.79 0.69
C MET A 447 13.11 -3.68 0.42
N HIS A 448 13.08 -2.65 1.25
CA HIS A 448 14.07 -1.57 1.31
C HIS A 448 14.70 -1.55 2.70
N ASP A 449 15.95 -2.03 2.79
CA ASP A 449 16.65 -2.16 4.08
C ASP A 449 16.93 -0.78 4.68
N PRO A 450 16.47 -0.47 5.90
CA PRO A 450 16.66 0.84 6.52
C PRO A 450 18.14 1.20 6.73
N ARG A 451 19.05 0.22 6.73
CA ARG A 451 20.50 0.46 6.83
C ARG A 451 21.11 0.99 5.54
N ALA A 452 20.43 0.79 4.40
CA ALA A 452 20.90 1.31 3.12
C ALA A 452 20.61 2.81 2.96
N PHE A 453 19.52 3.30 3.55
CA PHE A 453 19.08 4.69 3.44
C PHE A 453 18.53 5.20 4.78
N ALA A 454 19.31 5.98 5.50
CA ALA A 454 18.94 6.47 6.84
C ALA A 454 17.66 7.31 6.87
N GLY A 455 17.35 8.07 5.80
CA GLY A 455 16.10 8.81 5.69
C GLY A 455 14.89 7.90 5.53
N GLN A 456 15.04 6.72 4.90
CA GLN A 456 14.00 5.70 4.84
C GLN A 456 13.75 5.10 6.22
N ALA A 457 14.80 4.87 7.01
CA ALA A 457 14.69 4.44 8.40
C ALA A 457 13.84 5.40 9.24
N LEU A 458 14.13 6.71 9.18
CA LEU A 458 13.35 7.74 9.88
C LEU A 458 11.88 7.77 9.39
N SER A 459 11.68 7.61 8.09
CA SER A 459 10.33 7.55 7.52
C SER A 459 9.53 6.37 8.07
N TYR A 460 10.11 5.17 8.14
CA TYR A 460 9.45 3.99 8.71
C TYR A 460 9.05 4.21 10.16
N MET A 461 9.95 4.77 10.98
CA MET A 461 9.70 5.07 12.38
C MET A 461 8.51 6.02 12.55
N THR A 462 8.46 7.10 11.76
CA THR A 462 7.53 8.22 11.96
C THR A 462 6.22 8.11 11.16
N CYS A 463 6.09 7.12 10.28
CA CYS A 463 4.88 6.93 9.50
C CYS A 463 3.69 6.55 10.39
N TYR A 464 2.55 7.19 10.16
CA TYR A 464 1.31 7.00 10.93
C TYR A 464 0.73 5.59 10.84
N MET A 465 1.07 4.81 9.81
CA MET A 465 0.54 3.45 9.58
C MET A 465 1.57 2.33 9.81
N GLY A 466 2.83 2.68 10.14
CA GLY A 466 3.95 1.74 10.25
C GLY A 466 4.87 1.75 9.02
N ALA A 467 5.73 0.72 8.88
CA ALA A 467 6.73 0.68 7.83
C ALA A 467 6.11 0.59 6.43
N ASN A 468 6.12 1.69 5.69
CA ASN A 468 5.64 1.74 4.33
C ASN A 468 6.55 2.63 3.47
N HIS A 469 7.21 2.05 2.46
CA HIS A 469 8.14 2.77 1.58
C HIS A 469 7.44 3.77 0.66
N GLU A 470 6.17 3.55 0.30
CA GLU A 470 5.36 4.42 -0.56
C GLU A 470 4.94 5.74 0.12
N LYS A 471 5.02 5.85 1.46
CA LYS A 471 4.67 7.06 2.19
C LYS A 471 5.82 8.07 2.29
N CYS A 472 7.01 7.64 1.96
CA CYS A 472 8.20 8.45 1.77
C CYS A 472 9.27 7.58 1.09
N ASP A 473 9.29 7.58 -0.22
CA ASP A 473 10.26 6.87 -1.05
C ASP A 473 11.61 7.60 -1.05
N TRP A 474 12.21 7.68 0.15
CA TRP A 474 13.44 8.45 0.40
C TRP A 474 14.62 7.95 -0.44
N TYR A 475 14.73 6.65 -0.68
CA TYR A 475 15.73 6.07 -1.58
C TYR A 475 15.70 6.72 -2.97
N GLY A 476 14.52 7.01 -3.50
CA GLY A 476 14.37 7.69 -4.77
C GLY A 476 14.91 9.14 -4.75
N ALA A 477 14.75 9.85 -3.61
CA ALA A 477 15.29 11.18 -3.43
C ALA A 477 16.83 11.17 -3.33
N GLU A 478 17.41 10.21 -2.60
CA GLU A 478 18.87 10.07 -2.44
C GLU A 478 19.55 9.59 -3.71
N LEU A 479 18.87 8.79 -4.51
CA LEU A 479 19.35 8.38 -5.85
C LEU A 479 19.13 9.45 -6.93
N LEU A 480 18.63 10.64 -6.54
CA LEU A 480 18.33 11.75 -7.46
C LEU A 480 17.33 11.38 -8.57
N LEU A 481 16.53 10.32 -8.38
CA LEU A 481 15.51 9.90 -9.34
C LEU A 481 14.42 10.96 -9.49
N PHE A 482 14.27 11.84 -8.50
CA PHE A 482 13.44 13.04 -8.56
C PHE A 482 14.06 14.20 -7.76
N LYS A 483 13.77 15.43 -8.17
CA LYS A 483 14.26 16.65 -7.51
C LYS A 483 13.16 17.24 -6.64
N PHE A 484 13.42 17.28 -5.34
CA PHE A 484 12.56 17.95 -4.38
C PHE A 484 13.18 19.30 -3.99
N PRO A 485 12.49 20.44 -4.11
CA PRO A 485 13.10 21.75 -3.87
C PRO A 485 13.66 21.95 -2.45
N LYS A 486 13.21 21.16 -1.48
CA LYS A 486 13.65 21.25 -0.08
C LYS A 486 14.54 20.09 0.36
N ILE A 487 14.74 19.08 -0.49
CA ILE A 487 15.61 17.95 -0.18
C ILE A 487 16.95 18.20 -0.84
N ARG A 488 17.96 18.55 -0.04
CA ARG A 488 19.36 18.59 -0.47
C ARG A 488 20.00 17.29 -0.03
N VAL A 489 20.05 16.33 -0.93
CA VAL A 489 20.79 15.10 -0.75
C VAL A 489 22.19 15.28 -1.32
N LYS A 490 23.21 15.02 -0.52
CA LYS A 490 24.59 14.94 -1.01
C LYS A 490 24.82 13.51 -1.48
N PRO A 491 25.25 13.29 -2.74
CA PRO A 491 25.60 11.97 -3.22
C PRO A 491 26.63 11.29 -2.28
N GLY A 492 26.44 10.02 -2.02
CA GLY A 492 27.35 9.23 -1.18
C GLY A 492 27.09 9.26 0.32
N ASP A 493 26.12 10.06 0.80
CA ASP A 493 25.85 10.24 2.24
C ASP A 493 24.48 9.63 2.64
N ARG A 494 24.11 8.51 2.04
CA ARG A 494 22.81 7.84 2.22
C ARG A 494 22.58 7.26 3.62
N ILE A 495 23.64 7.09 4.40
CA ILE A 495 23.59 6.52 5.76
C ILE A 495 23.51 7.59 6.85
N THR A 496 23.52 8.88 6.49
CA THR A 496 23.44 10.00 7.43
C THR A 496 22.10 10.71 7.28
N ILE A 497 21.33 10.81 8.36
CA ILE A 497 20.02 11.49 8.37
C ILE A 497 20.10 12.91 8.90
N LYS A 498 21.07 13.23 9.76
CA LYS A 498 21.19 14.54 10.40
C LYS A 498 21.11 15.70 9.39
N GLY A 499 20.16 16.62 9.61
CA GLY A 499 19.88 17.77 8.76
C GLY A 499 18.95 17.49 7.58
N ARG A 500 18.37 16.28 7.47
CA ARG A 500 17.46 15.86 6.41
C ARG A 500 16.02 15.68 6.86
N GLU A 501 15.74 15.83 8.13
CA GLU A 501 14.43 15.62 8.75
C GLU A 501 13.35 16.45 8.05
N LYS A 502 13.66 17.72 7.70
CA LYS A 502 12.76 18.57 6.90
C LYS A 502 12.46 17.99 5.51
N GLY A 503 13.43 17.29 4.93
CA GLY A 503 13.27 16.64 3.65
C GLY A 503 12.32 15.44 3.75
N VAL A 504 12.50 14.58 4.75
CA VAL A 504 11.61 13.44 5.04
C VAL A 504 10.19 13.95 5.28
N ILE A 505 10.01 14.96 6.13
CA ILE A 505 8.72 15.62 6.38
C ILE A 505 8.09 16.10 5.07
N GLY A 506 8.85 16.85 4.27
CA GLY A 506 8.32 17.41 3.02
C GLY A 506 7.92 16.33 2.01
N LEU A 507 8.63 15.19 1.98
CA LEU A 507 8.28 14.09 1.10
C LEU A 507 7.05 13.32 1.60
N GLN A 508 6.93 13.09 2.91
CA GLN A 508 5.71 12.53 3.49
C GLN A 508 4.47 13.38 3.19
N ASP A 509 4.59 14.72 3.31
CA ASP A 509 3.49 15.63 3.00
C ASP A 509 3.12 15.60 1.51
N LEU A 510 4.11 15.48 0.64
CA LEU A 510 3.83 15.32 -0.79
C LEU A 510 3.13 13.99 -1.09
N ARG A 511 3.57 12.88 -0.48
CA ARG A 511 2.90 11.58 -0.68
C ARG A 511 1.48 11.57 -0.11
N ALA A 512 1.22 12.29 0.98
CA ALA A 512 -0.14 12.51 1.47
C ALA A 512 -1.02 13.27 0.44
N ILE A 513 -0.44 14.24 -0.29
CA ILE A 513 -1.12 14.92 -1.39
C ILE A 513 -1.36 13.95 -2.56
N ASP A 514 -0.35 13.18 -2.96
CA ASP A 514 -0.46 12.22 -4.05
C ASP A 514 -1.55 11.17 -3.76
N ASP A 515 -1.59 10.60 -2.56
CA ASP A 515 -2.58 9.61 -2.13
C ASP A 515 -3.98 10.19 -1.97
N SER A 516 -4.09 11.49 -1.72
CA SER A 516 -5.37 12.20 -1.58
C SER A 516 -5.91 12.70 -2.92
N ALA A 517 -5.04 13.14 -3.80
CA ALA A 517 -5.39 13.40 -5.20
C ALA A 517 -5.56 12.09 -5.99
N VAL A 518 -5.11 10.96 -5.44
CA VAL A 518 -5.01 9.60 -5.98
C VAL A 518 -4.20 9.56 -7.27
N ASN A 519 -3.03 10.12 -7.16
CA ASN A 519 -2.04 10.17 -8.22
C ASN A 519 -0.97 9.08 -8.02
N CYS A 520 -0.53 8.45 -9.11
CA CYS A 520 0.56 7.49 -9.03
C CYS A 520 1.93 8.18 -8.92
N ASN A 521 2.71 7.83 -7.91
CA ASN A 521 4.05 8.38 -7.65
C ASN A 521 5.13 7.86 -8.63
N ILE A 522 4.93 6.73 -9.31
CA ILE A 522 5.91 6.20 -10.29
C ILE A 522 6.22 7.19 -11.42
N LEU A 523 5.26 8.01 -11.85
CA LEU A 523 5.52 9.07 -12.83
C LEU A 523 6.32 10.23 -12.24
N ASN A 524 6.13 10.50 -10.96
CA ASN A 524 6.81 11.48 -10.12
C ASN A 524 7.02 12.86 -10.79
N PRO A 525 5.93 13.55 -11.17
CA PRO A 525 6.02 14.86 -11.82
C PRO A 525 6.52 15.92 -10.83
N PRO A 526 7.11 17.02 -11.31
CA PRO A 526 7.45 18.15 -10.44
C PRO A 526 6.24 18.67 -9.66
N LEU A 527 6.45 19.15 -8.42
CA LEU A 527 5.39 19.67 -7.56
C LEU A 527 4.56 20.78 -8.24
N GLU A 528 5.20 21.62 -9.04
CA GLU A 528 4.52 22.67 -9.82
C GLU A 528 3.52 22.10 -10.82
N HIS A 529 3.79 20.91 -11.38
CA HIS A 529 2.84 20.23 -12.26
C HIS A 529 1.67 19.64 -11.47
N ILE A 530 1.95 19.07 -10.27
CA ILE A 530 0.90 18.57 -9.38
C ILE A 530 -0.07 19.69 -9.01
N ILE A 531 0.46 20.87 -8.65
CA ILE A 531 -0.33 22.07 -8.35
C ILE A 531 -1.20 22.48 -9.54
N LYS A 532 -0.60 22.60 -10.73
CA LYS A 532 -1.34 22.97 -11.94
C LYS A 532 -2.45 21.98 -12.28
N TYR A 533 -2.19 20.66 -12.13
CA TYR A 533 -3.19 19.63 -12.38
C TYR A 533 -4.37 19.69 -11.41
N ILE A 534 -4.10 19.81 -10.11
CA ILE A 534 -5.16 19.90 -9.11
C ILE A 534 -6.00 21.17 -9.33
N ASN A 535 -5.35 22.32 -9.57
CA ASN A 535 -6.05 23.57 -9.83
C ASN A 535 -6.90 23.51 -11.12
N ALA A 536 -6.37 22.90 -12.18
CA ALA A 536 -7.11 22.73 -13.43
C ALA A 536 -8.29 21.77 -13.30
N ALA A 537 -8.18 20.73 -12.44
CA ALA A 537 -9.29 19.83 -12.18
C ALA A 537 -10.39 20.49 -11.35
N THR A 538 -10.02 21.25 -10.32
CA THR A 538 -10.95 21.69 -9.25
C THR A 538 -11.36 23.15 -9.34
N GLY A 539 -10.59 24.00 -10.05
CA GLY A 539 -10.74 25.45 -9.98
C GLY A 539 -10.21 26.07 -8.68
N PHE A 540 -9.60 25.28 -7.79
CA PHE A 540 -8.95 25.80 -6.59
C PHE A 540 -7.70 26.59 -7.00
N ASN A 541 -7.24 27.47 -6.13
CA ASN A 541 -6.07 28.32 -6.37
C ASN A 541 -4.94 27.98 -5.40
N TYR A 542 -4.49 26.71 -5.44
CA TYR A 542 -3.33 26.32 -4.66
C TYR A 542 -2.05 26.90 -5.23
N ASN A 543 -1.19 27.31 -4.32
CA ASN A 543 0.23 27.51 -4.57
C ASN A 543 1.03 26.47 -3.78
N LYS A 544 2.37 26.49 -3.89
CA LYS A 544 3.23 25.54 -3.19
C LYS A 544 2.98 25.52 -1.68
N LYS A 545 2.86 26.70 -1.04
CA LYS A 545 2.65 26.79 0.41
C LYS A 545 1.31 26.19 0.83
N THR A 546 0.25 26.57 0.16
CA THR A 546 -1.11 26.14 0.52
C THR A 546 -1.34 24.67 0.22
N LEU A 547 -0.78 24.11 -0.87
CA LEU A 547 -0.92 22.69 -1.15
C LEU A 547 -0.09 21.83 -0.17
N MET A 548 1.15 22.24 0.17
CA MET A 548 1.95 21.52 1.17
C MET A 548 1.31 21.54 2.56
N LEU A 549 0.58 22.62 2.91
CA LEU A 549 -0.20 22.67 4.15
C LEU A 549 -1.33 21.62 4.17
N VAL A 550 -1.95 21.34 3.03
CA VAL A 550 -2.93 20.24 2.91
C VAL A 550 -2.26 18.90 3.23
N GLY A 551 -1.09 18.63 2.68
CA GLY A 551 -0.33 17.39 2.97
C GLY A 551 0.04 17.28 4.46
N GLU A 552 0.52 18.37 5.07
CA GLU A 552 0.84 18.43 6.50
C GLU A 552 -0.40 18.17 7.37
N ARG A 553 -1.55 18.80 7.03
CA ARG A 553 -2.84 18.58 7.71
C ARG A 553 -3.24 17.10 7.67
N ILE A 554 -3.19 16.49 6.50
CA ILE A 554 -3.58 15.08 6.31
C ILE A 554 -2.68 14.15 7.12
N ASN A 555 -1.36 14.36 7.11
CA ASN A 555 -0.44 13.56 7.90
C ASN A 555 -0.70 13.68 9.41
N ASN A 556 -0.93 14.89 9.90
CA ASN A 556 -1.23 15.11 11.32
C ASN A 556 -2.59 14.53 11.72
N LEU A 557 -3.61 14.59 10.86
CA LEU A 557 -4.90 13.95 11.11
C LEU A 557 -4.78 12.43 11.20
N LYS A 558 -4.07 11.80 10.25
CA LYS A 558 -3.81 10.36 10.28
C LYS A 558 -2.98 9.94 11.50
N ARG A 559 -2.00 10.75 11.88
CA ARG A 559 -1.24 10.52 13.13
C ARG A 559 -2.15 10.61 14.35
N LEU A 560 -3.03 11.62 14.42
CA LEU A 560 -3.99 11.77 15.51
C LEU A 560 -4.92 10.56 15.63
N ILE A 561 -5.48 10.07 14.51
CA ILE A 561 -6.30 8.85 14.48
C ILE A 561 -5.51 7.67 15.05
N SER A 562 -4.25 7.47 14.62
CA SER A 562 -3.42 6.37 15.12
C SER A 562 -3.07 6.52 16.60
N CYS A 563 -2.87 7.75 17.10
CA CYS A 563 -2.65 8.02 18.52
C CYS A 563 -3.89 7.72 19.36
N LYS A 564 -5.11 8.06 18.88
CA LYS A 564 -6.39 7.66 19.54
C LYS A 564 -6.54 6.13 19.64
N LEU A 565 -5.93 5.40 18.72
CA LEU A 565 -5.87 3.93 18.72
C LEU A 565 -4.71 3.36 19.54
N GLY A 566 -3.95 4.21 20.23
CA GLY A 566 -2.95 3.80 21.22
C GLY A 566 -1.49 3.97 20.82
N ILE A 567 -1.17 4.55 19.65
CA ILE A 567 0.22 4.81 19.27
C ILE A 567 0.82 5.93 20.12
N THR A 568 2.04 5.71 20.55
CA THR A 568 2.85 6.64 21.35
C THR A 568 4.22 6.85 20.67
N LYS A 569 5.06 7.65 21.31
CA LYS A 569 6.47 7.84 20.91
C LYS A 569 7.25 6.52 20.91
N GLU A 570 6.95 5.63 21.85
CA GLU A 570 7.66 4.35 22.00
C GLU A 570 7.51 3.43 20.80
N ASP A 571 6.46 3.65 19.97
CA ASP A 571 6.22 2.91 18.74
C ASP A 571 6.99 3.48 17.54
N ASP A 572 7.56 4.70 17.66
CA ASP A 572 8.32 5.35 16.59
C ASP A 572 9.78 4.87 16.59
N ARG A 573 9.97 3.57 16.40
CA ARG A 573 11.28 2.92 16.42
C ARG A 573 11.37 1.78 15.42
N LEU A 574 12.60 1.41 15.09
CA LEU A 574 12.91 0.18 14.35
C LEU A 574 13.23 -0.95 15.33
N PRO A 575 12.91 -2.20 15.02
CA PRO A 575 13.30 -3.35 15.83
C PRO A 575 14.83 -3.53 15.81
N LYS A 576 15.39 -4.05 16.89
CA LYS A 576 16.85 -4.27 17.02
C LYS A 576 17.40 -5.18 15.92
N HIS A 577 16.58 -6.12 15.42
CA HIS A 577 16.97 -6.98 14.31
C HIS A 577 17.40 -6.17 13.08
N ASN A 578 16.65 -5.14 12.71
CA ASN A 578 16.93 -4.27 11.56
C ASN A 578 17.98 -3.18 11.84
N LEU A 579 18.34 -2.96 13.10
CA LEU A 579 19.43 -2.07 13.51
C LEU A 579 20.77 -2.81 13.69
N LYS A 580 20.75 -4.13 13.66
CA LYS A 580 21.97 -4.93 13.81
C LYS A 580 22.98 -4.63 12.71
N VAL A 581 24.21 -4.28 13.12
CA VAL A 581 25.31 -4.01 12.20
C VAL A 581 25.67 -5.28 11.44
N LEU A 582 25.68 -5.22 10.12
CA LEU A 582 26.12 -6.34 9.28
C LEU A 582 27.65 -6.44 9.27
N LYS A 583 28.16 -7.68 9.24
CA LYS A 583 29.60 -7.98 9.24
C LYS A 583 30.20 -8.07 7.84
N SER A 584 29.36 -8.02 6.81
CA SER A 584 29.76 -8.06 5.40
C SER A 584 28.67 -7.43 4.53
N GLY A 585 29.00 -7.18 3.26
CA GLY A 585 28.08 -6.66 2.26
C GLY A 585 28.12 -5.16 2.12
N LYS A 586 27.15 -4.61 1.36
CA LYS A 586 27.15 -3.18 0.94
C LYS A 586 26.82 -2.19 2.06
N THR A 587 26.25 -2.66 3.17
CA THR A 587 26.00 -1.87 4.39
C THR A 587 26.81 -2.42 5.58
N GLU A 588 27.98 -3.05 5.31
CA GLU A 588 28.90 -3.50 6.34
C GLU A 588 29.28 -2.34 7.27
N GLY A 589 29.22 -2.57 8.58
CA GLY A 589 29.61 -1.60 9.60
C GLY A 589 28.67 -0.42 9.79
N VAL A 590 27.59 -0.32 9.01
CA VAL A 590 26.62 0.79 9.13
C VAL A 590 25.89 0.69 10.45
N LYS A 591 25.99 1.77 11.23
CA LYS A 591 25.26 1.98 12.48
C LYS A 591 24.38 3.21 12.32
N LEU A 592 23.07 3.02 12.38
CA LEU A 592 22.11 4.13 12.32
C LEU A 592 22.02 4.81 13.69
N ASP A 593 22.21 6.13 13.71
CA ASP A 593 21.94 7.00 14.86
C ASP A 593 20.70 7.85 14.56
N LEU A 594 19.56 7.37 15.02
CA LEU A 594 18.25 7.93 14.67
C LEU A 594 17.60 8.75 15.79
N GLU A 595 18.08 8.66 17.05
CA GLU A 595 17.43 9.28 18.21
C GLU A 595 17.38 10.81 18.09
N GLY A 596 18.53 11.46 17.86
CA GLY A 596 18.57 12.92 17.71
C GLY A 596 17.82 13.44 16.48
N SER A 597 17.73 12.62 15.43
CA SER A 597 16.94 12.94 14.25
C SER A 597 15.44 12.79 14.52
N LEU A 598 15.03 11.82 15.32
CA LEU A 598 13.64 11.66 15.75
C LEU A 598 13.18 12.87 16.58
N GLU A 599 13.98 13.32 17.54
CA GLU A 599 13.70 14.53 18.34
C GLU A 599 13.55 15.77 17.44
N THR A 600 14.47 15.94 16.49
CA THR A 600 14.43 17.04 15.53
C THR A 600 13.19 16.97 14.65
N TYR A 601 12.81 15.76 14.20
CA TYR A 601 11.59 15.51 13.42
C TYR A 601 10.34 15.94 14.21
N TYR A 602 10.20 15.48 15.46
CA TYR A 602 9.08 15.82 16.34
C TYR A 602 8.93 17.32 16.53
N LYS A 603 10.04 18.01 16.84
CA LYS A 603 10.06 19.46 16.98
C LYS A 603 9.58 20.19 15.73
N ILE A 604 9.98 19.73 14.53
CA ILE A 604 9.56 20.34 13.26
C ILE A 604 8.09 20.04 12.96
N ARG A 605 7.61 18.81 13.26
CA ARG A 605 6.21 18.41 13.07
C ARG A 605 5.27 19.08 14.07
N GLY A 606 5.76 19.61 15.18
CA GLY A 606 4.94 20.08 16.28
C GLY A 606 4.27 18.91 17.03
N TRP A 607 5.02 17.80 17.19
CA TRP A 607 4.56 16.66 17.98
C TRP A 607 5.16 16.73 19.37
N ASP A 608 4.37 16.37 20.37
CA ASP A 608 4.79 16.31 21.76
C ASP A 608 5.78 15.15 21.97
N TRP A 609 6.94 15.46 22.55
CA TRP A 609 8.03 14.50 22.70
C TRP A 609 7.72 13.36 23.67
N GLU A 610 6.91 13.61 24.69
CA GLU A 610 6.60 12.61 25.71
C GLU A 610 5.53 11.62 25.21
N THR A 611 4.54 12.13 24.53
CA THR A 611 3.39 11.32 24.11
C THR A 611 3.45 10.83 22.66
N GLY A 612 4.13 11.57 21.80
CA GLY A 612 4.14 11.31 20.35
C GLY A 612 2.89 11.82 19.62
N TRP A 613 2.01 12.56 20.31
CA TRP A 613 0.81 13.15 19.71
C TRP A 613 1.13 14.48 19.00
N PRO A 614 0.43 14.82 17.91
CA PRO A 614 0.43 16.20 17.44
C PRO A 614 -0.03 17.15 18.56
N SER A 615 0.70 18.25 18.77
CA SER A 615 0.34 19.20 19.83
C SER A 615 -1.00 19.89 19.53
N LYS A 616 -1.69 20.36 20.56
CA LYS A 616 -2.95 21.07 20.41
C LYS A 616 -2.78 22.30 19.50
N GLU A 617 -1.71 23.07 19.72
CA GLU A 617 -1.38 24.25 18.93
C GLU A 617 -1.18 23.90 17.44
N LYS A 618 -0.53 22.75 17.16
CA LYS A 618 -0.35 22.27 15.79
C LYS A 618 -1.68 21.85 15.16
N LEU A 619 -2.55 21.20 15.89
CA LEU A 619 -3.88 20.78 15.39
C LEU A 619 -4.78 22.00 15.12
N GLU A 620 -4.73 23.03 15.97
CA GLU A 620 -5.44 24.30 15.75
C GLU A 620 -4.86 25.06 14.55
N GLU A 621 -3.50 25.16 14.43
CA GLU A 621 -2.82 25.77 13.26
C GLU A 621 -3.29 25.13 11.93
N LEU A 622 -3.53 23.83 11.96
CA LEU A 622 -3.92 23.05 10.79
C LEU A 622 -5.46 22.98 10.59
N ASN A 623 -6.27 23.63 11.41
CA ASN A 623 -7.73 23.55 11.42
C ASN A 623 -8.24 22.09 11.46
N ILE A 624 -7.65 21.28 12.32
CA ILE A 624 -8.10 19.89 12.59
C ILE A 624 -9.04 19.88 13.81
N LEU A 625 -8.74 20.74 14.81
CA LEU A 625 -9.59 21.03 15.99
C LEU A 625 -10.26 22.36 15.84
#